data_18513cf211f072a17cc064ee21c361f6
#
_entry.id   18513cf211f072a17cc064ee21c361f6
#
_cell.length_a   1.000
_cell.length_b   1.000
_cell.length_c   1.000
_cell.angle_alpha   90.00
_cell.angle_beta   90.00
_cell.angle_gamma   90.00
#
_symmetry.space_group_name_H-M   'P 1'
#
loop_
_entity.id
_entity.type
_entity.pdbx_description
1 polymer ?
#
loop_
_entity_poly.entity_id
_entity_poly.type
_entity_poly.pdbx_seq_one_letter_code
_entity_poly.pdbx_strand_id
1 'polypeptide(L)'
;MTSGNHEPNLLIVGSVAFDSIETPSGSVERALGGSAVFASIAASYFTRARVVAVVGEDFGGEQFAVLDGRGVDASGIRVVPGGRTFHWRGRYHANMQDRDTLATELNVFEGFDPVLPDAFGRSTDVFLGNIDPKLQAKVLDQVTGPRFVGMDTMNLWITETPADLREVLARVDLLFINDEESRQLTGERQVANAASAIIAMGPRYVVIKRGEYGAILFSGDFCLFVPAMPLRRVVDPTGAGDSFAGGFMGFVSGAAQIDRATLARALRAGAAMASFAVERFSVGGLEGLGRSDIDRRVAELDSMCAAR
;
A
#
# COMPACT_ATOMS: atom_id res chain seq x y z
N MET A 1 20.34 -28.73 -10.68
CA MET A 1 19.35 -27.84 -10.03
C MET A 1 19.39 -26.53 -10.80
N THR A 2 18.49 -26.34 -11.74
CA THR A 2 18.42 -25.12 -12.56
C THR A 2 17.88 -24.01 -11.67
N SER A 3 18.74 -23.04 -11.34
CA SER A 3 18.32 -21.75 -10.79
C SER A 3 17.45 -21.06 -11.84
N GLY A 4 16.14 -21.28 -11.77
CA GLY A 4 15.21 -20.51 -12.57
C GLY A 4 15.40 -19.04 -12.20
N ASN A 5 15.86 -18.24 -13.15
CA ASN A 5 15.83 -16.79 -13.07
C ASN A 5 14.35 -16.37 -12.98
N HIS A 6 13.78 -16.38 -11.78
CA HIS A 6 12.49 -15.73 -11.55
C HIS A 6 12.76 -14.23 -11.58
N GLU A 7 12.26 -13.56 -12.61
CA GLU A 7 12.24 -12.11 -12.61
C GLU A 7 11.48 -11.63 -11.36
N PRO A 8 12.05 -10.68 -10.60
CA PRO A 8 11.40 -10.14 -9.40
C PRO A 8 10.00 -9.63 -9.75
N ASN A 9 9.01 -10.06 -8.97
CA ASN A 9 7.64 -9.59 -9.16
C ASN A 9 6.91 -9.52 -7.82
N LEU A 10 6.00 -8.56 -7.72
CA LEU A 10 5.20 -8.27 -6.54
C LEU A 10 3.73 -8.57 -6.84
N LEU A 11 3.15 -9.54 -6.14
CA LEU A 11 1.72 -9.74 -6.09
C LEU A 11 1.10 -8.74 -5.12
N ILE A 12 0.09 -8.02 -5.57
CA ILE A 12 -0.68 -7.06 -4.79
C ILE A 12 -2.14 -7.49 -4.80
N VAL A 13 -2.70 -7.73 -3.63
CA VAL A 13 -4.12 -8.03 -3.45
C VAL A 13 -4.77 -6.96 -2.59
N GLY A 14 -5.82 -6.34 -3.09
CA GLY A 14 -6.46 -5.22 -2.41
C GLY A 14 -7.71 -4.73 -3.14
N SER A 15 -8.26 -3.62 -2.69
CA SER A 15 -9.40 -2.99 -3.35
C SER A 15 -8.96 -2.27 -4.64
N VAL A 16 -9.82 -2.37 -5.64
CA VAL A 16 -9.88 -1.47 -6.80
C VAL A 16 -11.21 -0.75 -6.70
N ALA A 17 -11.21 0.57 -6.73
CA ALA A 17 -12.35 1.38 -6.40
C ALA A 17 -12.48 2.62 -7.27
N PHE A 18 -13.64 3.24 -7.22
CA PHE A 18 -13.80 4.65 -7.53
C PHE A 18 -13.89 5.45 -6.22
N ASP A 19 -13.17 6.56 -6.16
CA ASP A 19 -13.19 7.46 -5.01
C ASP A 19 -13.79 8.81 -5.41
N SER A 20 -14.75 9.30 -4.61
CA SER A 20 -15.25 10.67 -4.70
C SER A 20 -14.75 11.42 -3.47
N ILE A 21 -13.94 12.44 -3.72
CA ILE A 21 -13.15 13.08 -2.66
C ILE A 21 -13.40 14.57 -2.68
N GLU A 22 -13.67 15.12 -1.49
CA GLU A 22 -13.71 16.56 -1.24
C GLU A 22 -12.55 16.92 -0.31
N THR A 23 -11.78 17.96 -0.66
CA THR A 23 -10.71 18.51 0.16
C THR A 23 -10.77 20.05 0.13
N PRO A 24 -10.08 20.76 1.00
CA PRO A 24 -9.92 22.23 0.88
C PRO A 24 -9.29 22.66 -0.45
N SER A 25 -8.65 21.75 -1.17
CA SER A 25 -8.02 22.03 -2.47
C SER A 25 -8.96 21.86 -3.67
N GLY A 26 -10.16 21.30 -3.48
CA GLY A 26 -11.14 21.01 -4.52
C GLY A 26 -11.83 19.66 -4.33
N SER A 27 -12.42 19.15 -5.40
CA SER A 27 -13.11 17.85 -5.37
C SER A 27 -12.92 17.08 -6.67
N VAL A 28 -13.10 15.78 -6.59
CA VAL A 28 -13.16 14.85 -7.72
C VAL A 28 -14.26 13.83 -7.49
N GLU A 29 -14.95 13.45 -8.57
CA GLU A 29 -16.01 12.44 -8.53
C GLU A 29 -15.58 11.19 -9.29
N ARG A 30 -15.79 10.01 -8.67
CA ARG A 30 -15.54 8.70 -9.26
C ARG A 30 -14.16 8.57 -9.93
N ALA A 31 -13.14 9.10 -9.27
CA ALA A 31 -11.76 8.96 -9.72
C ALA A 31 -11.22 7.55 -9.40
N LEU A 32 -10.24 7.10 -10.18
CA LEU A 32 -9.59 5.81 -9.97
C LEU A 32 -8.91 5.76 -8.59
N GLY A 33 -9.19 4.72 -7.80
CA GLY A 33 -8.72 4.57 -6.44
C GLY A 33 -8.67 3.13 -5.97
N GLY A 34 -8.55 2.96 -4.65
CA GLY A 34 -8.41 1.67 -4.01
C GLY A 34 -6.96 1.30 -3.71
N SER A 35 -6.76 0.51 -2.66
CA SER A 35 -5.43 0.17 -2.13
C SER A 35 -4.53 -0.53 -3.15
N ALA A 36 -5.08 -1.46 -3.95
CA ALA A 36 -4.31 -2.17 -4.96
C ALA A 36 -3.89 -1.26 -6.12
N VAL A 37 -4.70 -0.26 -6.48
CA VAL A 37 -4.36 0.67 -7.56
C VAL A 37 -3.18 1.55 -7.17
N PHE A 38 -3.29 2.27 -6.05
CA PHE A 38 -2.22 3.13 -5.57
C PHE A 38 -0.92 2.35 -5.34
N ALA A 39 -1.01 1.19 -4.67
CA ALA A 39 0.16 0.35 -4.40
C ALA A 39 0.79 -0.18 -5.69
N SER A 40 0.01 -0.66 -6.65
CA SER A 40 0.56 -1.24 -7.88
C SER A 40 1.21 -0.21 -8.79
N ILE A 41 0.61 0.97 -8.93
CA ILE A 41 1.21 2.06 -9.70
C ILE A 41 2.51 2.53 -9.04
N ALA A 42 2.53 2.71 -7.72
CA ALA A 42 3.75 3.08 -7.00
C ALA A 42 4.84 2.00 -7.11
N ALA A 43 4.50 0.71 -6.98
CA ALA A 43 5.43 -0.40 -7.09
C ALA A 43 6.00 -0.58 -8.49
N SER A 44 5.23 -0.27 -9.53
CA SER A 44 5.61 -0.46 -10.94
C SER A 44 6.86 0.33 -11.36
N TYR A 45 7.26 1.32 -10.60
CA TYR A 45 8.50 2.07 -10.81
C TYR A 45 9.76 1.31 -10.41
N PHE A 46 9.60 0.22 -9.66
CA PHE A 46 10.71 -0.54 -9.07
C PHE A 46 10.73 -2.02 -9.45
N THR A 47 9.56 -2.62 -9.72
CA THR A 47 9.40 -4.03 -10.03
C THR A 47 8.18 -4.26 -10.91
N ARG A 48 8.02 -5.48 -11.42
CA ARG A 48 6.78 -5.90 -12.08
C ARG A 48 5.69 -6.13 -11.04
N ALA A 49 4.61 -5.34 -11.09
CA ALA A 49 3.45 -5.48 -10.22
C ALA A 49 2.36 -6.33 -10.88
N ARG A 50 1.71 -7.18 -10.09
CA ARG A 50 0.57 -8.03 -10.47
C ARG A 50 -0.57 -7.78 -9.52
N VAL A 51 -1.78 -7.55 -10.01
CA VAL A 51 -2.94 -7.20 -9.18
C VAL A 51 -3.98 -8.29 -9.21
N VAL A 52 -4.50 -8.64 -8.03
CA VAL A 52 -5.70 -9.46 -7.85
C VAL A 52 -6.75 -8.64 -7.12
N ALA A 53 -7.89 -8.45 -7.77
CA ALA A 53 -9.00 -7.66 -7.26
C ALA A 53 -10.32 -8.05 -7.96
N VAL A 54 -11.40 -7.36 -7.61
CA VAL A 54 -12.70 -7.46 -8.28
C VAL A 54 -13.23 -6.08 -8.60
N VAL A 55 -13.83 -5.94 -9.76
CA VAL A 55 -14.48 -4.71 -10.24
C VAL A 55 -15.82 -5.03 -10.91
N GLY A 56 -16.68 -4.04 -11.01
CA GLY A 56 -17.91 -4.12 -11.80
C GLY A 56 -17.68 -3.82 -13.27
N GLU A 57 -18.74 -3.93 -14.06
CA GLU A 57 -18.73 -3.64 -15.51
C GLU A 57 -18.47 -2.16 -15.82
N ASP A 58 -18.67 -1.28 -14.83
CA ASP A 58 -18.41 0.16 -14.92
C ASP A 58 -16.90 0.51 -14.82
N PHE A 59 -16.03 -0.47 -14.58
CA PHE A 59 -14.58 -0.33 -14.65
C PHE A 59 -14.12 -0.67 -16.06
N GLY A 60 -13.93 0.33 -16.87
CA GLY A 60 -13.75 0.18 -18.32
C GLY A 60 -12.30 0.29 -18.80
N GLY A 61 -12.19 0.41 -20.13
CA GLY A 61 -10.88 0.46 -20.80
C GLY A 61 -10.00 1.64 -20.37
N GLU A 62 -10.57 2.78 -19.99
CA GLU A 62 -9.81 3.96 -19.53
C GLU A 62 -9.06 3.64 -18.24
N GLN A 63 -9.71 2.97 -17.29
CA GLN A 63 -9.09 2.61 -16.00
C GLN A 63 -8.03 1.52 -16.19
N PHE A 64 -8.31 0.51 -17.02
CA PHE A 64 -7.31 -0.51 -17.36
C PHE A 64 -6.11 0.09 -18.10
N ALA A 65 -6.32 1.09 -18.95
CA ALA A 65 -5.22 1.76 -19.67
C ALA A 65 -4.24 2.49 -18.74
N VAL A 66 -4.70 2.99 -17.59
CA VAL A 66 -3.81 3.57 -16.56
C VAL A 66 -2.88 2.52 -15.98
N LEU A 67 -3.40 1.34 -15.64
CA LEU A 67 -2.61 0.22 -15.12
C LEU A 67 -1.64 -0.33 -16.17
N ASP A 68 -2.13 -0.56 -17.39
CA ASP A 68 -1.35 -1.06 -18.53
C ASP A 68 -0.22 -0.08 -18.92
N GLY A 69 -0.51 1.22 -18.94
CA GLY A 69 0.48 2.28 -19.20
C GLY A 69 1.64 2.29 -18.20
N ARG A 70 1.46 1.64 -17.04
CA ARG A 70 2.50 1.42 -16.03
C ARG A 70 3.07 0.02 -16.04
N GLY A 71 2.67 -0.85 -16.97
CA GLY A 71 3.09 -2.24 -17.05
C GLY A 71 2.61 -3.09 -15.86
N VAL A 72 1.53 -2.69 -15.22
CA VAL A 72 0.88 -3.48 -14.16
C VAL A 72 0.11 -4.63 -14.80
N ASP A 73 0.39 -5.85 -14.38
CA ASP A 73 -0.34 -7.04 -14.83
C ASP A 73 -1.69 -7.12 -14.10
N ALA A 74 -2.72 -6.62 -14.77
CA ALA A 74 -4.09 -6.57 -14.27
C ALA A 74 -4.92 -7.82 -14.64
N SER A 75 -4.31 -8.88 -15.18
CA SER A 75 -5.02 -10.11 -15.59
C SER A 75 -5.68 -10.86 -14.43
N GLY A 76 -5.31 -10.56 -13.18
CA GLY A 76 -5.96 -11.07 -11.98
C GLY A 76 -7.16 -10.23 -11.51
N ILE A 77 -7.52 -9.14 -12.19
CA ILE A 77 -8.70 -8.35 -11.87
C ILE A 77 -9.93 -9.00 -12.53
N ARG A 78 -10.85 -9.49 -11.70
CA ARG A 78 -12.11 -10.07 -12.18
C ARG A 78 -13.15 -8.99 -12.40
N VAL A 79 -13.71 -8.92 -13.61
CA VAL A 79 -14.86 -8.05 -13.93
C VAL A 79 -16.16 -8.84 -13.72
N VAL A 80 -17.08 -8.30 -12.93
CA VAL A 80 -18.40 -8.90 -12.68
C VAL A 80 -19.43 -8.24 -13.59
N PRO A 81 -20.01 -8.99 -14.56
CA PRO A 81 -21.03 -8.46 -15.48
C PRO A 81 -22.26 -7.94 -14.72
N GLY A 82 -22.78 -6.79 -15.12
CA GLY A 82 -23.92 -6.13 -14.48
C GLY A 82 -23.64 -5.56 -13.08
N GLY A 83 -22.43 -5.79 -12.53
CA GLY A 83 -22.03 -5.30 -11.24
C GLY A 83 -21.48 -3.86 -11.29
N ARG A 84 -21.41 -3.23 -10.13
CA ARG A 84 -20.74 -1.94 -9.94
C ARG A 84 -19.45 -2.12 -9.16
N THR A 85 -18.45 -1.32 -9.48
CA THR A 85 -17.18 -1.27 -8.76
C THR A 85 -17.37 -0.64 -7.38
N PHE A 86 -16.57 -1.06 -6.41
CA PHE A 86 -16.51 -0.45 -5.09
C PHE A 86 -16.37 1.08 -5.21
N HIS A 87 -17.19 1.81 -4.46
CA HIS A 87 -17.17 3.27 -4.47
C HIS A 87 -17.11 3.80 -3.05
N TRP A 88 -16.11 4.61 -2.79
CA TRP A 88 -15.93 5.32 -1.53
C TRP A 88 -16.11 6.83 -1.74
N ARG A 89 -16.80 7.49 -0.81
CA ARG A 89 -16.92 8.94 -0.78
C ARG A 89 -16.45 9.48 0.55
N GLY A 90 -15.51 10.43 0.51
CA GLY A 90 -14.95 11.04 1.70
C GLY A 90 -14.73 12.53 1.57
N ARG A 91 -14.73 13.20 2.73
CA ARG A 91 -14.39 14.62 2.85
C ARG A 91 -13.27 14.79 3.86
N TYR A 92 -12.17 15.42 3.43
CA TYR A 92 -11.05 15.74 4.30
C TYR A 92 -11.24 17.12 4.95
N HIS A 93 -10.87 17.21 6.22
CA HIS A 93 -10.86 18.44 6.98
C HIS A 93 -9.66 19.33 6.60
N ALA A 94 -9.64 20.56 7.14
CA ALA A 94 -8.60 21.54 6.81
C ALA A 94 -7.16 21.08 7.15
N ASN A 95 -7.02 20.17 8.13
CA ASN A 95 -5.72 19.60 8.50
C ASN A 95 -5.23 18.49 7.55
N MET A 96 -6.03 18.09 6.55
CA MET A 96 -5.72 17.04 5.57
C MET A 96 -5.36 15.66 6.19
N GLN A 97 -5.65 15.45 7.47
CA GLN A 97 -5.43 14.20 8.20
C GLN A 97 -6.75 13.55 8.58
N ASP A 98 -7.66 14.34 9.16
CA ASP A 98 -8.99 13.89 9.55
C ASP A 98 -9.93 13.89 8.34
N ARG A 99 -10.78 12.87 8.27
CA ARG A 99 -11.77 12.73 7.20
C ARG A 99 -13.09 12.20 7.73
N ASP A 100 -14.16 12.61 7.08
CA ASP A 100 -15.49 12.01 7.21
C ASP A 100 -15.70 11.04 6.06
N THR A 101 -16.11 9.80 6.35
CA THR A 101 -16.65 8.90 5.34
C THR A 101 -18.12 9.25 5.11
N LEU A 102 -18.43 9.72 3.90
CA LEU A 102 -19.79 10.13 3.53
C LEU A 102 -20.60 8.95 2.98
N ALA A 103 -19.94 8.02 2.27
CA ALA A 103 -20.57 6.79 1.77
C ALA A 103 -19.52 5.71 1.53
N THR A 104 -19.93 4.46 1.70
CA THR A 104 -19.15 3.26 1.33
C THR A 104 -20.08 2.30 0.63
N GLU A 105 -19.96 2.20 -0.67
CA GLU A 105 -20.76 1.29 -1.51
C GLU A 105 -19.86 0.13 -1.93
N LEU A 106 -19.88 -0.97 -1.17
CA LEU A 106 -19.01 -2.12 -1.42
C LEU A 106 -19.28 -2.76 -2.79
N ASN A 107 -20.56 -2.79 -3.23
CA ASN A 107 -20.94 -3.32 -4.54
C ASN A 107 -20.37 -4.74 -4.74
N VAL A 108 -19.69 -5.01 -5.88
CA VAL A 108 -19.11 -6.34 -6.16
C VAL A 108 -17.99 -6.71 -5.20
N PHE A 109 -17.40 -5.75 -4.48
CA PHE A 109 -16.35 -6.00 -3.51
C PHE A 109 -16.86 -6.71 -2.25
N GLU A 110 -18.16 -6.57 -1.91
CA GLU A 110 -18.78 -7.31 -0.79
C GLU A 110 -18.67 -8.84 -0.97
N GLY A 111 -18.77 -9.30 -2.22
CA GLY A 111 -18.59 -10.71 -2.59
C GLY A 111 -17.18 -11.04 -3.09
N PHE A 112 -16.19 -10.23 -2.77
CA PHE A 112 -14.81 -10.50 -3.20
C PHE A 112 -14.27 -11.76 -2.56
N ASP A 113 -13.87 -12.68 -3.41
CA ASP A 113 -13.25 -13.94 -3.04
C ASP A 113 -11.96 -14.09 -3.89
N PRO A 114 -10.78 -13.80 -3.32
CA PRO A 114 -9.54 -13.81 -4.08
C PRO A 114 -9.17 -15.21 -4.54
N VAL A 115 -9.10 -15.39 -5.85
CA VAL A 115 -8.56 -16.57 -6.52
C VAL A 115 -7.37 -16.12 -7.34
N LEU A 116 -6.19 -16.66 -7.04
CA LEU A 116 -4.97 -16.31 -7.74
C LEU A 116 -4.88 -17.06 -9.07
N PRO A 117 -4.54 -16.39 -10.18
CA PRO A 117 -4.06 -17.10 -11.36
C PRO A 117 -2.83 -17.95 -11.01
N ASP A 118 -2.69 -19.14 -11.60
CA ASP A 118 -1.60 -20.09 -11.29
C ASP A 118 -0.20 -19.45 -11.32
N ALA A 119 0.02 -18.55 -12.27
CA ALA A 119 1.30 -17.83 -12.38
C ALA A 119 1.54 -16.84 -11.23
N PHE A 120 0.46 -16.35 -10.57
CA PHE A 120 0.54 -15.38 -9.48
C PHE A 120 0.83 -16.05 -8.14
N GLY A 121 0.36 -17.29 -7.94
CA GLY A 121 0.67 -18.09 -6.75
C GLY A 121 2.16 -18.36 -6.54
N ARG A 122 3.01 -18.12 -7.54
CA ARG A 122 4.47 -18.22 -7.47
C ARG A 122 5.17 -16.86 -7.50
N SER A 123 4.49 -15.80 -7.09
CA SER A 123 5.09 -14.47 -6.97
C SER A 123 6.20 -14.44 -5.93
N THR A 124 7.26 -13.69 -6.23
CA THR A 124 8.44 -13.61 -5.36
C THR A 124 8.12 -12.93 -4.04
N ASP A 125 7.35 -11.87 -4.08
CA ASP A 125 6.95 -11.07 -2.93
C ASP A 125 5.45 -10.78 -2.99
N VAL A 126 4.84 -10.54 -1.83
CA VAL A 126 3.40 -10.34 -1.70
C VAL A 126 3.11 -9.08 -0.89
N PHE A 127 2.20 -8.27 -1.36
CA PHE A 127 1.59 -7.19 -0.59
C PHE A 127 0.09 -7.41 -0.45
N LEU A 128 -0.36 -7.54 0.78
CA LEU A 128 -1.75 -7.64 1.15
C LEU A 128 -2.25 -6.24 1.52
N GLY A 129 -2.91 -5.59 0.58
CA GLY A 129 -3.53 -4.29 0.80
C GLY A 129 -4.62 -4.34 1.86
N ASN A 130 -5.14 -3.19 2.22
CA ASN A 130 -6.18 -3.05 3.24
C ASN A 130 -7.51 -3.69 2.79
N ILE A 131 -7.72 -4.96 3.12
CA ILE A 131 -8.94 -5.75 2.94
C ILE A 131 -9.20 -6.60 4.19
N ASP A 132 -10.36 -7.28 4.23
CA ASP A 132 -10.69 -8.20 5.33
C ASP A 132 -9.55 -9.19 5.58
N PRO A 133 -9.06 -9.34 6.84
CA PRO A 133 -7.99 -10.28 7.20
C PRO A 133 -8.25 -11.73 6.78
N LYS A 134 -9.52 -12.18 6.74
CA LYS A 134 -9.85 -13.52 6.21
C LYS A 134 -9.50 -13.66 4.74
N LEU A 135 -9.69 -12.61 3.96
CA LEU A 135 -9.30 -12.61 2.55
C LEU A 135 -7.77 -12.54 2.39
N GLN A 136 -7.09 -11.79 3.26
CA GLN A 136 -5.63 -11.78 3.31
C GLN A 136 -5.06 -13.18 3.64
N ALA A 137 -5.62 -13.86 4.65
CA ALA A 137 -5.25 -15.24 4.99
C ALA A 137 -5.47 -16.20 3.80
N LYS A 138 -6.63 -16.09 3.13
CA LYS A 138 -6.95 -16.89 1.94
C LYS A 138 -5.96 -16.69 0.78
N VAL A 139 -5.44 -15.48 0.59
CA VAL A 139 -4.37 -15.23 -0.38
C VAL A 139 -3.10 -15.95 0.01
N LEU A 140 -2.70 -15.87 1.29
CA LEU A 140 -1.49 -16.54 1.79
C LEU A 140 -1.56 -18.07 1.66
N ASP A 141 -2.76 -18.65 1.69
CA ASP A 141 -2.96 -20.10 1.48
C ASP A 141 -2.72 -20.54 0.02
N GLN A 142 -2.76 -19.60 -0.93
CA GLN A 142 -2.59 -19.83 -2.36
C GLN A 142 -1.18 -19.49 -2.86
N VAL A 143 -0.36 -18.82 -2.06
CA VAL A 143 1.00 -18.42 -2.46
C VAL A 143 2.02 -19.46 -1.99
N THR A 144 2.94 -19.83 -2.88
CA THR A 144 3.95 -20.84 -2.60
C THR A 144 5.33 -20.19 -2.34
N GLY A 145 5.76 -20.21 -1.08
CA GLY A 145 7.11 -19.83 -0.66
C GLY A 145 7.51 -18.40 -1.05
N PRO A 146 6.72 -17.39 -0.75
CA PRO A 146 7.10 -16.01 -1.01
C PRO A 146 8.36 -15.65 -0.21
N ARG A 147 9.22 -14.82 -0.78
CA ARG A 147 10.45 -14.35 -0.13
C ARG A 147 10.15 -13.33 0.96
N PHE A 148 9.14 -12.48 0.71
CA PHE A 148 8.77 -11.40 1.62
C PHE A 148 7.27 -11.06 1.50
N VAL A 149 6.61 -10.98 2.63
CA VAL A 149 5.18 -10.66 2.71
C VAL A 149 4.98 -9.39 3.53
N GLY A 150 4.45 -8.34 2.91
CA GLY A 150 3.97 -7.14 3.59
C GLY A 150 2.46 -7.09 3.62
N MET A 151 1.89 -6.48 4.67
CA MET A 151 0.47 -6.21 4.75
C MET A 151 0.17 -4.81 5.24
N ASP A 152 -0.97 -4.28 4.87
CA ASP A 152 -1.59 -3.08 5.48
C ASP A 152 -2.87 -3.48 6.21
N THR A 153 -3.32 -2.64 7.14
CA THR A 153 -4.54 -2.81 7.91
C THR A 153 -5.21 -1.45 8.15
N MET A 154 -6.34 -1.44 8.83
CA MET A 154 -7.01 -0.22 9.28
C MET A 154 -7.78 -0.44 10.58
N ASN A 155 -8.24 0.66 11.18
CA ASN A 155 -9.01 0.68 12.42
C ASN A 155 -10.22 -0.27 12.41
N LEU A 156 -10.90 -0.42 11.26
CA LEU A 156 -12.04 -1.33 11.13
C LEU A 156 -11.66 -2.77 11.51
N TRP A 157 -10.60 -3.29 10.93
CA TRP A 157 -10.16 -4.68 11.17
C TRP A 157 -9.58 -4.86 12.58
N ILE A 158 -8.93 -3.83 13.11
CA ILE A 158 -8.43 -3.82 14.49
C ILE A 158 -9.59 -3.95 15.49
N THR A 159 -10.75 -3.34 15.19
CA THR A 159 -11.91 -3.34 16.06
C THR A 159 -12.81 -4.55 15.84
N GLU A 160 -13.16 -4.83 14.58
CA GLU A 160 -14.23 -5.79 14.26
C GLU A 160 -13.72 -7.24 14.13
N THR A 161 -12.47 -7.43 13.68
CA THR A 161 -11.91 -8.77 13.41
C THR A 161 -10.50 -8.96 14.01
N PRO A 162 -10.27 -8.62 15.30
CA PRO A 162 -8.94 -8.65 15.90
C PRO A 162 -8.32 -10.06 15.95
N ALA A 163 -9.12 -11.11 15.99
CA ALA A 163 -8.62 -12.49 15.99
C ALA A 163 -8.08 -12.87 14.61
N ASP A 164 -8.84 -12.59 13.56
CA ASP A 164 -8.43 -12.87 12.18
C ASP A 164 -7.19 -12.03 11.79
N LEU A 165 -7.16 -10.76 12.22
CA LEU A 165 -5.99 -9.90 12.02
C LEU A 165 -4.73 -10.48 12.67
N ARG A 166 -4.82 -10.99 13.91
CA ARG A 166 -3.68 -11.62 14.60
C ARG A 166 -3.18 -12.89 13.90
N GLU A 167 -4.09 -13.66 13.32
CA GLU A 167 -3.73 -14.85 12.54
C GLU A 167 -2.89 -14.46 11.30
N VAL A 168 -3.28 -13.42 10.59
CA VAL A 168 -2.51 -12.91 9.44
C VAL A 168 -1.19 -12.32 9.86
N LEU A 169 -1.15 -11.53 10.95
CA LEU A 169 0.09 -10.95 11.48
C LEU A 169 1.15 -12.00 11.78
N ALA A 170 0.76 -13.18 12.26
CA ALA A 170 1.69 -14.29 12.53
C ALA A 170 2.31 -14.90 11.25
N ARG A 171 1.82 -14.53 10.06
CA ARG A 171 2.19 -15.12 8.76
C ARG A 171 2.92 -14.14 7.82
N VAL A 172 3.11 -12.89 8.23
CA VAL A 172 3.72 -11.84 7.40
C VAL A 172 5.06 -11.38 7.96
N ASP A 173 5.91 -10.84 7.10
CA ASP A 173 7.21 -10.29 7.48
C ASP A 173 7.11 -8.82 7.93
N LEU A 174 6.16 -8.06 7.36
CA LEU A 174 6.06 -6.63 7.56
C LEU A 174 4.62 -6.18 7.69
N LEU A 175 4.33 -5.36 8.71
CA LEU A 175 3.09 -4.61 8.84
C LEU A 175 3.33 -3.12 8.52
N PHE A 176 2.52 -2.55 7.63
CA PHE A 176 2.31 -1.11 7.51
C PHE A 176 1.10 -0.71 8.36
N ILE A 177 1.25 0.32 9.16
CA ILE A 177 0.19 0.81 10.06
C ILE A 177 0.43 2.29 10.34
N ASN A 178 -0.61 3.07 10.64
CA ASN A 178 -0.40 4.42 11.14
C ASN A 178 -0.21 4.44 12.66
N ASP A 179 0.18 5.59 13.21
CA ASP A 179 0.51 5.70 14.63
C ASP A 179 -0.75 5.62 15.54
N GLU A 180 -1.92 6.05 15.08
CA GLU A 180 -3.18 5.92 15.80
C GLU A 180 -3.64 4.44 15.82
N GLU A 181 -3.66 3.79 14.68
CA GLU A 181 -3.98 2.37 14.54
C GLU A 181 -3.03 1.50 15.36
N SER A 182 -1.72 1.85 15.41
CA SER A 182 -0.74 1.11 16.21
C SER A 182 -1.04 1.16 17.70
N ARG A 183 -1.50 2.32 18.21
CA ARG A 183 -1.95 2.47 19.59
C ARG A 183 -3.25 1.71 19.85
N GLN A 184 -4.18 1.75 18.90
CA GLN A 184 -5.46 1.03 18.99
C GLN A 184 -5.24 -0.49 19.03
N LEU A 185 -4.36 -1.02 18.17
CA LEU A 185 -4.06 -2.46 18.10
C LEU A 185 -3.39 -2.99 19.39
N THR A 186 -2.56 -2.18 20.01
CA THR A 186 -1.70 -2.63 21.11
C THR A 186 -2.10 -2.10 22.49
N GLY A 187 -2.84 -1.02 22.56
CA GLY A 187 -3.12 -0.26 23.79
C GLY A 187 -1.92 0.58 24.27
N GLU A 188 -0.79 0.55 23.57
CA GLU A 188 0.43 1.24 23.95
C GLU A 188 0.40 2.70 23.48
N ARG A 189 0.81 3.63 24.34
CA ARG A 189 0.85 5.07 24.00
C ARG A 189 2.11 5.46 23.24
N GLN A 190 3.24 4.84 23.55
CA GLN A 190 4.53 5.13 22.95
C GLN A 190 4.70 4.30 21.68
N VAL A 191 5.02 4.95 20.57
CA VAL A 191 5.20 4.32 19.25
C VAL A 191 6.21 3.16 19.30
N ALA A 192 7.29 3.29 20.05
CA ALA A 192 8.30 2.24 20.18
C ALA A 192 7.76 1.00 20.93
N ASN A 193 6.93 1.21 21.96
CA ASN A 193 6.29 0.11 22.70
C ASN A 193 5.24 -0.59 21.81
N ALA A 194 4.44 0.21 21.08
CA ALA A 194 3.47 -0.31 20.12
C ALA A 194 4.16 -1.18 19.06
N ALA A 195 5.28 -0.71 18.50
CA ALA A 195 6.05 -1.47 17.53
C ALA A 195 6.57 -2.79 18.12
N SER A 196 7.10 -2.77 19.34
CA SER A 196 7.58 -3.99 20.03
C SER A 196 6.44 -4.98 20.29
N ALA A 197 5.27 -4.49 20.68
CA ALA A 197 4.10 -5.33 20.89
C ALA A 197 3.60 -5.96 19.57
N ILE A 198 3.63 -5.22 18.47
CA ILE A 198 3.26 -5.73 17.14
C ILE A 198 4.27 -6.78 16.67
N ILE A 199 5.57 -6.54 16.82
CA ILE A 199 6.62 -7.52 16.47
C ILE A 199 6.41 -8.83 17.26
N ALA A 200 6.00 -8.76 18.52
CA ALA A 200 5.66 -9.93 19.31
C ALA A 200 4.40 -10.69 18.81
N MET A 201 3.58 -10.10 17.94
CA MET A 201 2.44 -10.76 17.29
C MET A 201 2.84 -11.56 16.04
N GLY A 202 4.07 -11.38 15.50
CA GLY A 202 4.57 -12.18 14.37
C GLY A 202 5.46 -11.45 13.38
N PRO A 203 5.15 -10.23 12.92
CA PRO A 203 5.94 -9.55 11.91
C PRO A 203 7.37 -9.29 12.37
N ARG A 204 8.35 -9.46 11.45
CA ARG A 204 9.76 -9.12 11.72
C ARG A 204 9.99 -7.61 11.72
N TYR A 205 9.16 -6.89 10.96
CA TYR A 205 9.26 -5.46 10.74
C TYR A 205 7.90 -4.79 10.89
N VAL A 206 7.91 -3.58 11.41
CA VAL A 206 6.72 -2.72 11.47
C VAL A 206 7.09 -1.34 10.94
N VAL A 207 6.36 -0.85 9.93
CA VAL A 207 6.45 0.53 9.48
C VAL A 207 5.28 1.30 10.07
N ILE A 208 5.59 2.25 10.96
CA ILE A 208 4.58 3.15 11.53
C ILE A 208 4.61 4.47 10.76
N LYS A 209 3.54 4.70 9.99
CA LYS A 209 3.30 5.91 9.19
C LYS A 209 2.77 7.03 10.09
N ARG A 210 3.29 8.25 9.98
CA ARG A 210 2.96 9.37 10.85
C ARG A 210 2.60 10.65 10.06
N GLY A 211 1.95 10.48 8.91
CA GLY A 211 1.55 11.59 8.06
C GLY A 211 2.70 12.52 7.71
N GLU A 212 2.54 13.81 8.00
CA GLU A 212 3.55 14.85 7.72
C GLU A 212 4.86 14.72 8.53
N TYR A 213 4.88 13.86 9.56
CA TYR A 213 6.08 13.57 10.36
C TYR A 213 6.92 12.42 9.80
N GLY A 214 6.53 11.82 8.67
CA GLY A 214 7.26 10.73 8.03
C GLY A 214 6.90 9.35 8.53
N ALA A 215 7.87 8.42 8.55
CA ALA A 215 7.63 7.05 8.96
C ALA A 215 8.85 6.47 9.70
N ILE A 216 8.58 5.50 10.57
CA ILE A 216 9.61 4.76 11.30
C ILE A 216 9.42 3.28 11.03
N LEU A 217 10.47 2.61 10.56
CA LEU A 217 10.54 1.16 10.50
C LEU A 217 11.22 0.66 11.78
N PHE A 218 10.58 -0.27 12.45
CA PHE A 218 11.10 -0.97 13.63
C PHE A 218 11.39 -2.43 13.30
N SER A 219 12.45 -2.96 13.89
CA SER A 219 12.75 -4.38 13.98
C SER A 219 13.20 -4.70 15.40
N GLY A 220 13.48 -6.00 15.70
CA GLY A 220 14.04 -6.38 17.00
C GLY A 220 15.40 -5.74 17.31
N ASP A 221 16.20 -5.43 16.26
CA ASP A 221 17.60 -5.03 16.43
C ASP A 221 17.87 -3.55 16.11
N PHE A 222 17.00 -2.90 15.32
CA PHE A 222 17.21 -1.52 14.88
C PHE A 222 15.90 -0.81 14.57
N CYS A 223 15.97 0.51 14.51
CA CYS A 223 14.94 1.33 13.86
C CYS A 223 15.55 2.21 12.76
N LEU A 224 14.72 2.55 11.77
CA LEU A 224 15.06 3.44 10.67
C LEU A 224 13.99 4.51 10.56
N PHE A 225 14.40 5.74 10.31
CA PHE A 225 13.48 6.86 10.14
C PHE A 225 13.60 7.47 8.74
N VAL A 226 12.48 7.91 8.20
CA VAL A 226 12.42 8.77 7.02
C VAL A 226 11.48 9.95 7.31
N PRO A 227 11.88 11.20 7.04
CA PRO A 227 10.97 12.33 7.12
C PRO A 227 9.93 12.29 6.01
N ALA A 228 8.79 12.93 6.19
CA ALA A 228 7.93 13.25 5.06
C ALA A 228 8.56 14.36 4.21
N MET A 229 8.24 14.37 2.92
CA MET A 229 8.62 15.49 2.06
C MET A 229 7.82 16.74 2.46
N PRO A 230 8.46 17.88 2.77
CA PRO A 230 7.77 19.10 3.19
C PRO A 230 7.12 19.79 1.99
N LEU A 231 5.96 19.32 1.59
CA LEU A 231 5.20 19.87 0.47
C LEU A 231 4.51 21.18 0.87
N ARG A 232 4.55 22.16 -0.03
CA ARG A 232 3.84 23.45 0.20
C ARG A 232 2.32 23.29 0.10
N ARG A 233 1.86 22.26 -0.60
CA ARG A 233 0.44 21.99 -0.81
C ARG A 233 0.21 20.49 -0.91
N VAL A 234 -0.71 19.99 -0.11
CA VAL A 234 -1.32 18.66 -0.25
C VAL A 234 -2.69 18.87 -0.91
N VAL A 235 -2.95 18.16 -1.98
CA VAL A 235 -4.20 18.26 -2.74
C VAL A 235 -5.18 17.16 -2.29
N ASP A 236 -4.70 15.92 -2.19
CA ASP A 236 -5.50 14.75 -1.84
C ASP A 236 -4.64 13.75 -1.07
N PRO A 237 -4.90 13.51 0.22
CA PRO A 237 -4.12 12.53 0.99
C PRO A 237 -4.56 11.08 0.78
N THR A 238 -5.63 10.83 -0.02
CA THR A 238 -6.13 9.47 -0.32
C THR A 238 -5.07 8.66 -1.04
N GLY A 239 -4.88 7.41 -0.62
CA GLY A 239 -3.91 6.51 -1.22
C GLY A 239 -2.44 6.80 -0.88
N ALA A 240 -2.15 7.82 -0.04
CA ALA A 240 -0.77 8.10 0.39
C ALA A 240 -0.13 6.90 1.09
N GLY A 241 -0.87 6.24 1.99
CA GLY A 241 -0.43 5.04 2.71
C GLY A 241 -0.17 3.87 1.77
N ASP A 242 -1.09 3.63 0.83
CA ASP A 242 -0.96 2.57 -0.17
C ASP A 242 0.19 2.84 -1.14
N SER A 243 0.38 4.09 -1.56
CA SER A 243 1.50 4.50 -2.40
C SER A 243 2.84 4.35 -1.67
N PHE A 244 2.87 4.66 -0.37
CA PHE A 244 4.03 4.40 0.48
C PHE A 244 4.35 2.90 0.51
N ALA A 245 3.36 2.06 0.82
CA ALA A 245 3.53 0.62 0.87
C ALA A 245 3.94 0.05 -0.50
N GLY A 246 3.33 0.51 -1.59
CA GLY A 246 3.67 0.14 -2.95
C GLY A 246 5.11 0.49 -3.33
N GLY A 247 5.54 1.72 -3.04
CA GLY A 247 6.92 2.18 -3.28
C GLY A 247 7.95 1.38 -2.46
N PHE A 248 7.65 1.13 -1.18
CA PHE A 248 8.48 0.31 -0.30
C PHE A 248 8.58 -1.14 -0.80
N MET A 249 7.45 -1.80 -0.99
CA MET A 249 7.39 -3.22 -1.40
C MET A 249 7.94 -3.42 -2.80
N GLY A 250 7.67 -2.48 -3.72
CA GLY A 250 8.24 -2.50 -5.07
C GLY A 250 9.76 -2.41 -5.04
N PHE A 251 10.33 -1.53 -4.21
CA PHE A 251 11.78 -1.42 -4.05
C PHE A 251 12.39 -2.70 -3.45
N VAL A 252 11.76 -3.27 -2.40
CA VAL A 252 12.18 -4.53 -1.78
C VAL A 252 12.13 -5.66 -2.81
N SER A 253 11.07 -5.75 -3.60
CA SER A 253 10.91 -6.79 -4.61
C SER A 253 11.98 -6.71 -5.71
N GLY A 254 12.37 -5.52 -6.13
CA GLY A 254 13.46 -5.31 -7.09
C GLY A 254 14.86 -5.55 -6.54
N ALA A 255 15.03 -5.71 -5.22
CA ALA A 255 16.34 -5.88 -4.58
C ALA A 255 16.75 -7.35 -4.48
N ALA A 256 18.05 -7.62 -4.66
CA ALA A 256 18.60 -8.97 -4.54
C ALA A 256 18.58 -9.52 -3.11
N GLN A 257 18.72 -8.64 -2.11
CA GLN A 257 18.76 -9.00 -0.69
C GLN A 257 17.89 -8.03 0.12
N ILE A 258 17.33 -8.55 1.21
CA ILE A 258 16.52 -7.76 2.16
C ILE A 258 17.35 -7.60 3.45
N ASP A 259 18.23 -6.63 3.42
CA ASP A 259 19.06 -6.22 4.55
C ASP A 259 18.67 -4.82 5.06
N ARG A 260 19.32 -4.38 6.14
CA ARG A 260 19.08 -3.06 6.73
C ARG A 260 19.26 -1.92 5.72
N ALA A 261 20.23 -2.02 4.82
CA ALA A 261 20.51 -0.99 3.83
C ALA A 261 19.40 -0.94 2.75
N THR A 262 18.93 -2.10 2.33
CA THR A 262 17.78 -2.22 1.41
C THR A 262 16.51 -1.68 2.03
N LEU A 263 16.21 -2.04 3.30
CA LEU A 263 15.05 -1.52 4.02
C LEU A 263 15.10 0.01 4.20
N ALA A 264 16.29 0.58 4.45
CA ALA A 264 16.46 2.02 4.53
C ALA A 264 16.16 2.73 3.19
N ARG A 265 16.58 2.14 2.06
CA ARG A 265 16.27 2.67 0.72
C ARG A 265 14.80 2.49 0.36
N ALA A 266 14.21 1.34 0.72
CA ALA A 266 12.80 1.07 0.52
C ALA A 266 11.92 2.06 1.29
N LEU A 267 12.30 2.41 2.52
CA LEU A 267 11.59 3.40 3.34
C LEU A 267 11.57 4.79 2.65
N ARG A 268 12.68 5.19 2.02
CA ARG A 268 12.76 6.43 1.22
C ARG A 268 11.95 6.36 -0.07
N ALA A 269 11.99 5.23 -0.76
CA ALA A 269 11.17 4.99 -1.94
C ALA A 269 9.69 5.12 -1.61
N GLY A 270 9.24 4.52 -0.50
CA GLY A 270 7.87 4.66 0.01
C GLY A 270 7.51 6.11 0.29
N ALA A 271 8.36 6.84 1.02
CA ALA A 271 8.12 8.25 1.34
C ALA A 271 8.09 9.14 0.08
N ALA A 272 8.95 8.88 -0.90
CA ALA A 272 8.95 9.59 -2.18
C ALA A 272 7.63 9.34 -2.95
N MET A 273 7.19 8.07 -3.07
CA MET A 273 5.95 7.74 -3.79
C MET A 273 4.71 8.34 -3.09
N ALA A 274 4.63 8.24 -1.76
CA ALA A 274 3.56 8.89 -1.00
C ALA A 274 3.52 10.41 -1.22
N SER A 275 4.69 11.07 -1.29
CA SER A 275 4.77 12.50 -1.51
C SER A 275 4.27 12.94 -2.88
N PHE A 276 4.48 12.13 -3.92
CA PHE A 276 3.92 12.38 -5.25
C PHE A 276 2.40 12.16 -5.28
N ALA A 277 1.92 11.09 -4.64
CA ALA A 277 0.49 10.76 -4.60
C ALA A 277 -0.36 11.92 -4.09
N VAL A 278 0.08 12.61 -3.03
CA VAL A 278 -0.71 13.67 -2.39
C VAL A 278 -0.70 15.02 -3.13
N GLU A 279 0.10 15.17 -4.19
CA GLU A 279 0.20 16.43 -4.96
C GLU A 279 -0.97 16.63 -5.93
N ARG A 280 -1.74 15.59 -6.25
CA ARG A 280 -2.89 15.62 -7.15
C ARG A 280 -4.00 14.68 -6.66
N PHE A 281 -5.21 14.86 -7.18
CA PHE A 281 -6.30 13.92 -6.94
C PHE A 281 -6.03 12.56 -7.58
N SER A 282 -6.50 11.50 -6.91
CA SER A 282 -6.40 10.13 -7.41
C SER A 282 -4.94 9.74 -7.70
N VAL A 283 -4.70 8.96 -8.72
CA VAL A 283 -3.37 8.50 -9.14
C VAL A 283 -2.59 9.54 -9.98
N GLY A 284 -3.18 10.70 -10.25
CA GLY A 284 -2.59 11.72 -11.12
C GLY A 284 -1.23 12.26 -10.68
N GLY A 285 -0.90 12.15 -9.38
CA GLY A 285 0.44 12.48 -8.86
C GLY A 285 1.49 11.40 -9.13
N LEU A 286 1.03 10.17 -9.39
CA LEU A 286 1.90 9.02 -9.69
C LEU A 286 2.07 8.78 -11.18
N GLU A 287 1.17 9.29 -12.01
CA GLU A 287 1.26 9.15 -13.46
C GLU A 287 2.39 10.02 -14.04
N GLY A 288 3.02 9.50 -15.09
CA GLY A 288 4.00 10.26 -15.88
C GLY A 288 5.33 10.56 -15.18
N LEU A 289 5.58 10.03 -13.98
CA LEU A 289 6.88 10.16 -13.32
C LEU A 289 7.96 9.42 -14.11
N GLY A 290 9.12 10.09 -14.27
CA GLY A 290 10.33 9.45 -14.74
C GLY A 290 11.16 8.91 -13.57
N ARG A 291 12.08 8.00 -13.85
CA ARG A 291 13.03 7.52 -12.84
C ARG A 291 13.81 8.66 -12.19
N SER A 292 14.20 9.66 -12.97
CA SER A 292 14.92 10.85 -12.50
C SER A 292 14.12 11.68 -11.50
N ASP A 293 12.77 11.70 -11.60
CA ASP A 293 11.93 12.43 -10.65
C ASP A 293 11.96 11.76 -9.29
N ILE A 294 11.86 10.43 -9.29
CA ILE A 294 11.91 9.62 -8.07
C ILE A 294 13.29 9.73 -7.42
N ASP A 295 14.37 9.56 -8.20
CA ASP A 295 15.74 9.63 -7.70
C ASP A 295 16.04 11.02 -7.11
N ARG A 296 15.56 12.08 -7.74
CA ARG A 296 15.66 13.46 -7.21
C ARG A 296 14.90 13.60 -5.89
N ARG A 297 13.66 13.12 -5.79
CA ARG A 297 12.86 13.18 -4.57
C ARG A 297 13.49 12.39 -3.42
N VAL A 298 14.07 11.22 -3.71
CA VAL A 298 14.83 10.43 -2.73
C VAL A 298 16.08 11.19 -2.26
N ALA A 299 16.83 11.82 -3.19
CA ALA A 299 18.00 12.61 -2.83
C ALA A 299 17.65 13.85 -1.98
N GLU A 300 16.51 14.50 -2.23
CA GLU A 300 15.99 15.58 -1.40
C GLU A 300 15.69 15.09 0.03
N LEU A 301 15.01 13.93 0.19
CA LEU A 301 14.76 13.30 1.49
C LEU A 301 16.08 12.97 2.23
N ASP A 302 17.08 12.44 1.52
CA ASP A 302 18.40 12.14 2.09
C ASP A 302 19.10 13.41 2.57
N SER A 303 19.01 14.48 1.79
CA SER A 303 19.65 15.77 2.13
C SER A 303 19.11 16.40 3.42
N MET A 304 17.84 16.15 3.75
CA MET A 304 17.21 16.63 5.00
C MET A 304 17.74 15.90 6.24
N CYS A 305 18.25 14.67 6.08
CA CYS A 305 18.80 13.89 7.17
C CYS A 305 20.34 13.97 7.28
N ALA A 306 21.01 14.54 6.27
CA ALA A 306 22.45 14.64 6.27
C ALA A 306 22.91 15.83 7.14
N ALA A 307 23.66 15.56 8.21
CA ALA A 307 24.49 16.56 8.84
C ALA A 307 25.65 16.91 7.89
N ARG A 308 25.85 18.18 7.56
CA ARG A 308 27.03 18.67 6.84
C ARG A 308 28.22 18.75 7.77
#